data_cfcc2aa9efa735a897928d6f94da01ee
#
_entry.id   cfcc2aa9efa735a897928d6f94da01ee
#
_cell.length_a   1.000
_cell.length_b   1.000
_cell.length_c   1.000
_cell.angle_alpha   90.00
_cell.angle_beta   90.00
_cell.angle_gamma   90.00
#
_symmetry.space_group_name_H-M   'P 1'
#
loop_
_entity.id
_entity.type
_entity.pdbx_description
1 polymer ?
#
loop_
_entity_poly.entity_id
_entity_poly.type
_entity_poly.pdbx_seq_one_letter_code
_entity_poly.pdbx_strand_id
1 'polypeptide(L)'
;MILCIDCGNTRLKWACYAASGEMLRSGNLAHDALGELGALAHHLPEPERILLANVAGAQIGQQIRAALGAWASCLEEVHSTAQAGGVTNLYENPSRLGVDRWCALIGARSLVRNACLVVMAGTATTIDLLDAEGCFLGGCILPGMGAMRAALATGTAHLPLADGRLVSMPRNTHDAISSGILHAQLGAIERMYATLPCPSGNDKTCLISGGYADGLGGALVIPARLVENLPLLGLKALGLPADPGIAH
;
A
#
# COMPACT_ATOMS: atom_id res chain seq x y z
N MET A 1 -20.89 4.17 -10.47
CA MET A 1 -19.42 4.33 -10.44
C MET A 1 -18.97 4.66 -9.03
N ILE A 2 -17.81 4.15 -8.59
CA ILE A 2 -17.17 4.56 -7.34
C ILE A 2 -15.81 5.22 -7.60
N LEU A 3 -15.43 6.19 -6.77
CA LEU A 3 -14.10 6.80 -6.74
C LEU A 3 -13.39 6.32 -5.47
N CYS A 4 -12.23 5.70 -5.62
CA CYS A 4 -11.36 5.28 -4.52
C CYS A 4 -10.17 6.23 -4.42
N ILE A 5 -9.86 6.71 -3.22
CA ILE A 5 -8.77 7.64 -2.95
C ILE A 5 -7.91 7.08 -1.81
N ASP A 6 -6.63 6.85 -2.09
CA ASP A 6 -5.60 6.49 -1.12
C ASP A 6 -4.67 7.68 -0.91
N CYS A 7 -4.79 8.34 0.23
CA CYS A 7 -4.01 9.51 0.59
C CYS A 7 -2.90 9.13 1.57
N GLY A 8 -1.73 8.80 1.02
CA GLY A 8 -0.50 8.58 1.76
C GLY A 8 0.19 9.88 2.18
N ASN A 9 1.26 9.78 2.99
CA ASN A 9 2.00 10.95 3.50
C ASN A 9 2.69 11.80 2.41
N THR A 10 2.99 11.23 1.24
CA THR A 10 3.75 11.93 0.18
C THR A 10 2.87 12.26 -1.03
N ARG A 11 1.93 11.40 -1.38
CA ARG A 11 1.08 11.50 -2.56
C ARG A 11 -0.30 10.95 -2.28
N LEU A 12 -1.27 11.48 -3.02
CA LEU A 12 -2.59 10.92 -3.16
C LEU A 12 -2.65 10.10 -4.45
N LYS A 13 -3.22 8.90 -4.38
CA LYS A 13 -3.56 8.06 -5.54
C LYS A 13 -5.06 7.89 -5.60
N TRP A 14 -5.61 7.81 -6.81
CA TRP A 14 -7.04 7.62 -7.00
C TRP A 14 -7.33 6.70 -8.18
N ALA A 15 -8.46 6.03 -8.15
CA ALA A 15 -8.99 5.26 -9.25
C ALA A 15 -10.52 5.28 -9.24
N CYS A 16 -11.10 5.37 -10.43
CA CYS A 16 -12.54 5.25 -10.66
C CYS A 16 -12.86 3.86 -11.19
N TYR A 17 -13.89 3.24 -10.63
CA TYR A 17 -14.37 1.93 -11.06
C TYR A 17 -15.84 1.98 -11.46
N ALA A 18 -16.18 1.33 -12.59
CA ALA A 18 -17.56 1.07 -12.95
C ALA A 18 -18.23 0.11 -11.93
N ALA A 19 -19.56 0.01 -11.98
CA ALA A 19 -20.29 -0.98 -11.17
C ALA A 19 -19.89 -2.43 -11.47
N SER A 20 -19.39 -2.70 -12.69
CA SER A 20 -18.81 -3.99 -13.07
C SER A 20 -17.45 -4.30 -12.42
N GLY A 21 -16.84 -3.32 -11.74
CA GLY A 21 -15.49 -3.42 -11.20
C GLY A 21 -14.37 -3.12 -12.20
N GLU A 22 -14.68 -2.76 -13.43
CA GLU A 22 -13.71 -2.30 -14.42
C GLU A 22 -13.12 -0.94 -14.01
N MET A 23 -11.80 -0.79 -14.12
CA MET A 23 -11.13 0.48 -13.87
C MET A 23 -11.29 1.41 -15.06
N LEU A 24 -12.00 2.50 -14.86
CA LEU A 24 -12.26 3.50 -15.90
C LEU A 24 -11.08 4.46 -16.06
N ARG A 25 -10.52 4.90 -14.94
CA ARG A 25 -9.44 5.88 -14.90
C ARG A 25 -8.71 5.83 -13.57
N SER A 26 -7.44 6.17 -13.58
CA SER A 26 -6.62 6.30 -12.36
C SER A 26 -5.61 7.43 -12.51
N GLY A 27 -5.06 7.87 -11.39
CA GLY A 27 -4.01 8.87 -11.35
C GLY A 27 -3.41 9.05 -9.97
N ASN A 28 -2.45 9.95 -9.90
CA ASN A 28 -1.84 10.36 -8.63
C ASN A 28 -1.60 11.86 -8.63
N LEU A 29 -1.62 12.45 -7.44
CA LEU A 29 -1.42 13.88 -7.21
C LEU A 29 -0.43 14.08 -6.06
N ALA A 30 0.39 15.10 -6.15
CA ALA A 30 1.12 15.62 -5.01
C ALA A 30 0.15 16.42 -4.11
N HIS A 31 0.51 16.63 -2.85
CA HIS A 31 -0.40 17.31 -1.90
C HIS A 31 -0.62 18.80 -2.24
N ASP A 32 0.29 19.42 -2.93
CA ASP A 32 0.16 20.80 -3.44
C ASP A 32 -0.75 20.89 -4.67
N ALA A 33 -1.06 19.77 -5.32
CA ALA A 33 -1.91 19.66 -6.51
C ALA A 33 -3.33 19.11 -6.20
N LEU A 34 -3.76 19.01 -4.94
CA LEU A 34 -5.06 18.43 -4.56
C LEU A 34 -6.26 19.14 -5.22
N GLY A 35 -6.11 20.43 -5.55
CA GLY A 35 -7.14 21.17 -6.29
C GLY A 35 -7.52 20.55 -7.64
N GLU A 36 -6.63 19.74 -8.24
CA GLU A 36 -6.90 19.05 -9.51
C GLU A 36 -7.94 17.93 -9.37
N LEU A 37 -8.25 17.47 -8.13
CA LEU A 37 -9.36 16.53 -7.92
C LEU A 37 -10.69 17.08 -8.43
N GLY A 38 -10.93 18.38 -8.32
CA GLY A 38 -12.13 19.03 -8.85
C GLY A 38 -12.26 18.93 -10.37
N ALA A 39 -11.14 18.84 -11.09
CA ALA A 39 -11.15 18.68 -12.54
C ALA A 39 -11.67 17.30 -13.00
N LEU A 40 -11.71 16.31 -12.12
CA LEU A 40 -12.29 15.00 -12.43
C LEU A 40 -13.76 15.10 -12.80
N ALA A 41 -14.51 16.05 -12.23
CA ALA A 41 -15.91 16.30 -12.51
C ALA A 41 -16.17 16.75 -13.97
N HIS A 42 -15.15 17.25 -14.68
CA HIS A 42 -15.27 17.59 -16.10
C HIS A 42 -15.16 16.40 -17.04
N HIS A 43 -14.65 15.27 -16.54
CA HIS A 43 -14.29 14.12 -17.37
C HIS A 43 -14.92 12.79 -16.93
N LEU A 44 -15.55 12.77 -15.76
CA LEU A 44 -16.16 11.58 -15.18
C LEU A 44 -17.59 11.89 -14.74
N PRO A 45 -18.51 10.93 -14.80
CA PRO A 45 -19.83 11.09 -14.20
C PRO A 45 -19.72 11.23 -12.68
N GLU A 46 -20.75 11.76 -12.05
CA GLU A 46 -20.84 11.85 -10.59
C GLU A 46 -20.75 10.45 -9.96
N PRO A 47 -19.83 10.24 -8.98
CA PRO A 47 -19.71 8.97 -8.31
C PRO A 47 -20.86 8.77 -7.31
N GLU A 48 -21.38 7.54 -7.22
CA GLU A 48 -22.32 7.16 -6.18
C GLU A 48 -21.69 7.18 -4.78
N ARG A 49 -20.42 6.83 -4.71
CA ARG A 49 -19.63 6.80 -3.48
C ARG A 49 -18.19 7.21 -3.78
N ILE A 50 -17.58 7.92 -2.83
CA ILE A 50 -16.15 8.21 -2.82
C ILE A 50 -15.57 7.61 -1.53
N LEU A 51 -14.69 6.63 -1.65
CA LEU A 51 -14.05 5.99 -0.51
C LEU A 51 -12.64 6.57 -0.32
N LEU A 52 -12.37 7.13 0.85
CA LEU A 52 -11.10 7.76 1.19
C LEU A 52 -10.38 6.99 2.30
N ALA A 53 -9.20 6.45 2.00
CA ALA A 53 -8.20 6.07 2.99
C ALA A 53 -7.22 7.22 3.17
N ASN A 54 -7.12 7.79 4.38
CA ASN A 54 -6.27 8.96 4.64
C ASN A 54 -5.36 8.74 5.83
N VAL A 55 -4.04 8.73 5.58
CA VAL A 55 -2.99 8.71 6.62
C VAL A 55 -2.17 10.00 6.66
N ALA A 56 -2.52 11.00 5.83
CA ALA A 56 -1.83 12.30 5.76
C ALA A 56 -2.37 13.34 6.77
N GLY A 57 -3.36 12.95 7.60
CA GLY A 57 -3.90 13.79 8.65
C GLY A 57 -5.16 14.58 8.25
N ALA A 58 -5.81 15.15 9.27
CA ALA A 58 -7.12 15.80 9.14
C ALA A 58 -7.12 17.02 8.20
N GLN A 59 -6.03 17.80 8.19
CA GLN A 59 -5.91 18.98 7.32
C GLN A 59 -5.96 18.59 5.83
N ILE A 60 -5.24 17.55 5.45
CA ILE A 60 -5.25 17.03 4.07
C ILE A 60 -6.64 16.47 3.73
N GLY A 61 -7.28 15.74 4.66
CA GLY A 61 -8.65 15.28 4.48
C GLY A 61 -9.65 16.41 4.20
N GLN A 62 -9.54 17.54 4.90
CA GLN A 62 -10.36 18.73 4.64
C GLN A 62 -10.08 19.35 3.27
N GLN A 63 -8.82 19.40 2.84
CA GLN A 63 -8.45 19.90 1.51
C GLN A 63 -9.00 18.99 0.40
N ILE A 64 -8.94 17.66 0.56
CA ILE A 64 -9.54 16.71 -0.37
C ILE A 64 -11.05 16.94 -0.47
N ARG A 65 -11.74 17.07 0.68
CA ARG A 65 -13.18 17.35 0.72
C ARG A 65 -13.54 18.65 0.02
N ALA A 66 -12.78 19.72 0.25
CA ALA A 66 -12.97 21.00 -0.40
C ALA A 66 -12.74 20.93 -1.92
N ALA A 67 -11.70 20.21 -2.35
CA ALA A 67 -11.37 20.05 -3.77
C ALA A 67 -12.42 19.23 -4.54
N LEU A 68 -13.09 18.28 -3.90
CA LEU A 68 -14.18 17.50 -4.51
C LEU A 68 -15.46 18.33 -4.78
N GLY A 69 -15.62 19.49 -4.15
CA GLY A 69 -16.75 20.38 -4.40
C GLY A 69 -18.11 19.71 -4.16
N ALA A 70 -18.97 19.67 -5.18
CA ALA A 70 -20.28 19.04 -5.09
C ALA A 70 -20.22 17.52 -4.77
N TRP A 71 -19.18 16.84 -5.19
CA TRP A 71 -18.98 15.42 -4.93
C TRP A 71 -18.64 15.10 -3.45
N ALA A 72 -18.33 16.10 -2.64
CA ALA A 72 -18.00 15.93 -1.23
C ALA A 72 -19.13 15.29 -0.40
N SER A 73 -20.38 15.38 -0.88
CA SER A 73 -21.53 14.70 -0.26
C SER A 73 -21.47 13.17 -0.34
N CYS A 74 -20.75 12.65 -1.34
CA CYS A 74 -20.55 11.21 -1.55
C CYS A 74 -19.29 10.67 -0.85
N LEU A 75 -18.52 11.53 -0.12
CA LEU A 75 -17.26 11.17 0.49
C LEU A 75 -17.44 10.44 1.82
N GLU A 76 -16.95 9.22 1.86
CA GLU A 76 -16.91 8.35 3.03
C GLU A 76 -15.44 8.09 3.41
N GLU A 77 -15.05 8.42 4.64
CA GLU A 77 -13.74 8.08 5.17
C GLU A 77 -13.74 6.63 5.67
N VAL A 78 -12.84 5.83 5.12
CA VAL A 78 -12.64 4.44 5.54
C VAL A 78 -11.76 4.41 6.77
N HIS A 79 -12.11 3.58 7.74
CA HIS A 79 -11.35 3.36 8.96
C HIS A 79 -11.05 1.88 9.14
N SER A 80 -9.97 1.58 9.86
CA SER A 80 -9.63 0.21 10.21
C SER A 80 -10.61 -0.31 11.27
N THR A 81 -11.16 -1.48 11.01
CA THR A 81 -12.17 -2.15 11.84
C THR A 81 -11.70 -3.55 12.23
N ALA A 82 -12.48 -4.23 13.10
CA ALA A 82 -12.19 -5.61 13.48
C ALA A 82 -12.34 -6.58 12.30
N GLN A 83 -13.30 -6.32 11.39
CA GLN A 83 -13.55 -7.17 10.22
C GLN A 83 -14.10 -6.35 9.06
N ALA A 84 -13.56 -6.53 7.85
CA ALA A 84 -14.14 -6.08 6.59
C ALA A 84 -13.45 -6.77 5.41
N GLY A 85 -14.12 -6.87 4.26
CA GLY A 85 -13.55 -7.36 3.00
C GLY A 85 -12.95 -8.78 3.07
N GLY A 86 -13.45 -9.63 3.97
CA GLY A 86 -12.92 -10.98 4.20
C GLY A 86 -11.60 -11.01 4.99
N VAL A 87 -11.26 -9.91 5.69
CA VAL A 87 -10.10 -9.81 6.58
C VAL A 87 -10.57 -9.63 8.02
N THR A 88 -9.99 -10.40 8.94
CA THR A 88 -10.11 -10.24 10.40
C THR A 88 -8.83 -9.59 10.93
N ASN A 89 -8.98 -8.48 11.63
CA ASN A 89 -7.86 -7.69 12.16
C ASN A 89 -7.56 -8.13 13.61
N LEU A 90 -6.41 -8.76 13.83
CA LEU A 90 -5.98 -9.24 15.14
C LEU A 90 -5.08 -8.25 15.90
N TYR A 91 -5.05 -6.97 15.51
CA TYR A 91 -4.41 -5.95 16.35
C TYR A 91 -5.13 -5.89 17.71
N GLU A 92 -4.40 -5.68 18.79
CA GLU A 92 -4.95 -5.48 20.15
C GLU A 92 -6.05 -4.40 20.14
N ASN A 93 -5.86 -3.34 19.37
CA ASN A 93 -6.87 -2.35 19.06
C ASN A 93 -6.99 -2.20 17.54
N PRO A 94 -7.99 -2.78 16.90
CA PRO A 94 -8.16 -2.76 15.44
C PRO A 94 -8.19 -1.36 14.82
N SER A 95 -8.70 -0.36 15.53
CA SER A 95 -8.76 1.02 15.05
C SER A 95 -7.39 1.72 14.97
N ARG A 96 -6.35 1.13 15.55
CA ARG A 96 -4.98 1.65 15.52
C ARG A 96 -4.17 1.17 14.32
N LEU A 97 -4.64 0.21 13.58
CA LEU A 97 -4.01 -0.18 12.31
C LEU A 97 -4.13 0.99 11.32
N GLY A 98 -3.05 1.35 10.65
CA GLY A 98 -3.08 2.35 9.57
C GLY A 98 -4.08 1.95 8.49
N VAL A 99 -4.94 2.88 8.07
CA VAL A 99 -6.00 2.59 7.10
C VAL A 99 -5.46 2.20 5.73
N ASP A 100 -4.30 2.70 5.35
CA ASP A 100 -3.55 2.31 4.15
C ASP A 100 -3.17 0.81 4.18
N ARG A 101 -2.65 0.34 5.32
CA ARG A 101 -2.33 -1.08 5.53
C ARG A 101 -3.61 -1.93 5.56
N TRP A 102 -4.65 -1.46 6.22
CA TRP A 102 -5.96 -2.12 6.26
C TRP A 102 -6.52 -2.32 4.86
N CYS A 103 -6.55 -1.27 4.05
CA CYS A 103 -6.98 -1.36 2.66
C CYS A 103 -6.06 -2.27 1.82
N ALA A 104 -4.74 -2.25 2.05
CA ALA A 104 -3.82 -3.14 1.35
C ALA A 104 -4.08 -4.62 1.67
N LEU A 105 -4.37 -4.96 2.93
CA LEU A 105 -4.74 -6.32 3.36
C LEU A 105 -6.05 -6.79 2.69
N ILE A 106 -7.08 -5.93 2.65
CA ILE A 106 -8.33 -6.22 1.96
C ILE A 106 -8.11 -6.38 0.46
N GLY A 107 -7.28 -5.51 -0.14
CA GLY A 107 -6.88 -5.63 -1.54
C GLY A 107 -6.15 -6.95 -1.83
N ALA A 108 -5.24 -7.37 -0.95
CA ALA A 108 -4.57 -8.66 -1.05
C ALA A 108 -5.57 -9.81 -0.96
N ARG A 109 -6.49 -9.78 0.00
CA ARG A 109 -7.53 -10.82 0.17
C ARG A 109 -8.45 -10.93 -1.03
N SER A 110 -8.71 -9.84 -1.74
CA SER A 110 -9.49 -9.86 -2.98
C SER A 110 -8.77 -10.53 -4.15
N LEU A 111 -7.42 -10.65 -4.09
CA LEU A 111 -6.60 -11.23 -5.15
C LEU A 111 -6.20 -12.68 -4.90
N VAL A 112 -6.03 -13.07 -3.63
CA VAL A 112 -5.55 -14.40 -3.24
C VAL A 112 -6.33 -14.89 -2.01
N ARG A 113 -6.48 -16.23 -1.91
CA ARG A 113 -7.15 -16.89 -0.78
C ARG A 113 -6.20 -17.67 0.11
N ASN A 114 -4.99 -17.94 -0.37
CA ASN A 114 -3.93 -18.58 0.41
C ASN A 114 -3.25 -17.57 1.35
N ALA A 115 -2.39 -18.08 2.23
CA ALA A 115 -1.59 -17.23 3.09
C ALA A 115 -0.71 -16.29 2.26
N CYS A 116 -0.66 -15.00 2.62
CA CYS A 116 0.16 -14.05 1.87
C CYS A 116 0.87 -13.04 2.76
N LEU A 117 2.06 -12.67 2.32
CA LEU A 117 2.79 -11.52 2.81
C LEU A 117 2.40 -10.31 1.98
N VAL A 118 1.95 -9.24 2.61
CA VAL A 118 1.56 -7.99 1.95
C VAL A 118 2.64 -6.95 2.22
N VAL A 119 3.36 -6.54 1.20
CA VAL A 119 4.47 -5.58 1.29
C VAL A 119 4.09 -4.28 0.59
N MET A 120 4.12 -3.18 1.34
CA MET A 120 3.95 -1.83 0.79
C MET A 120 5.29 -1.10 0.83
N ALA A 121 5.98 -1.00 -0.31
CA ALA A 121 7.30 -0.40 -0.45
C ALA A 121 7.19 1.07 -0.87
N GLY A 122 6.95 1.96 0.09
CA GLY A 122 6.74 3.39 -0.11
C GLY A 122 7.70 4.28 0.71
N THR A 123 7.18 5.38 1.24
CA THR A 123 7.87 6.27 2.19
C THR A 123 8.29 5.51 3.45
N ALA A 124 7.41 4.69 3.97
CA ALA A 124 7.72 3.58 4.85
C ALA A 124 7.58 2.26 4.08
N THR A 125 8.28 1.21 4.52
CA THR A 125 8.00 -0.15 4.08
C THR A 125 7.21 -0.85 5.17
N THR A 126 6.01 -1.33 4.84
CA THR A 126 5.22 -2.18 5.74
C THR A 126 5.21 -3.61 5.23
N ILE A 127 5.23 -4.57 6.14
CA ILE A 127 5.28 -5.99 5.84
C ILE A 127 4.26 -6.68 6.74
N ASP A 128 3.15 -7.12 6.18
CA ASP A 128 1.97 -7.58 6.88
C ASP A 128 1.67 -9.04 6.56
N LEU A 129 1.37 -9.85 7.60
CA LEU A 129 1.09 -11.28 7.48
C LEU A 129 -0.43 -11.50 7.48
N LEU A 130 -0.94 -12.09 6.41
CA LEU A 130 -2.33 -12.50 6.25
C LEU A 130 -2.36 -14.02 6.06
N ASP A 131 -3.05 -14.75 6.95
CA ASP A 131 -3.19 -16.20 6.80
C ASP A 131 -4.23 -16.61 5.74
N ALA A 132 -4.38 -17.91 5.51
CA ALA A 132 -5.31 -18.46 4.54
C ALA A 132 -6.78 -18.22 4.94
N GLU A 133 -7.07 -18.08 6.21
CA GLU A 133 -8.39 -17.78 6.77
C GLU A 133 -8.76 -16.31 6.63
N GLY A 134 -7.80 -15.46 6.28
CA GLY A 134 -7.96 -14.01 6.17
C GLY A 134 -7.73 -13.28 7.49
N CYS A 135 -7.02 -13.89 8.46
CA CYS A 135 -6.63 -13.21 9.68
C CYS A 135 -5.33 -12.43 9.46
N PHE A 136 -5.37 -11.14 9.71
CA PHE A 136 -4.16 -10.31 9.80
C PHE A 136 -3.46 -10.59 11.13
N LEU A 137 -2.36 -11.33 11.07
CA LEU A 137 -1.60 -11.83 12.23
C LEU A 137 -0.70 -10.76 12.87
N GLY A 138 -0.45 -9.67 12.17
CA GLY A 138 0.49 -8.63 12.57
C GLY A 138 1.49 -8.32 11.46
N GLY A 139 2.36 -7.35 11.70
CA GLY A 139 3.35 -6.94 10.71
C GLY A 139 4.39 -5.98 11.25
N CYS A 140 5.33 -5.61 10.39
CA CYS A 140 6.43 -4.70 10.68
C CYS A 140 6.30 -3.40 9.89
N ILE A 141 6.82 -2.32 10.45
CA ILE A 141 6.99 -1.02 9.76
C ILE A 141 8.48 -0.67 9.82
N LEU A 142 9.05 -0.40 8.65
CA LEU A 142 10.44 0.03 8.52
C LEU A 142 10.49 1.38 7.79
N PRO A 143 11.54 2.18 7.99
CA PRO A 143 11.79 3.29 7.08
C PRO A 143 11.92 2.76 5.65
N GLY A 144 11.27 3.39 4.68
CA GLY A 144 11.47 3.04 3.27
C GLY A 144 12.88 3.38 2.78
N MET A 145 13.25 2.89 1.60
CA MET A 145 14.61 3.03 1.06
C MET A 145 15.08 4.50 1.01
N GLY A 146 14.20 5.43 0.62
CA GLY A 146 14.50 6.86 0.60
C GLY A 146 14.73 7.45 1.99
N ALA A 147 13.91 7.05 2.97
CA ALA A 147 14.05 7.48 4.36
C ALA A 147 15.34 6.93 5.00
N MET A 148 15.71 5.68 4.74
CA MET A 148 16.97 5.10 5.21
C MET A 148 18.18 5.87 4.64
N ARG A 149 18.13 6.20 3.34
CA ARG A 149 19.19 6.98 2.67
C ARG A 149 19.33 8.38 3.28
N ALA A 150 18.20 9.05 3.48
CA ALA A 150 18.19 10.39 4.10
C ALA A 150 18.68 10.34 5.56
N ALA A 151 18.29 9.33 6.33
CA ALA A 151 18.74 9.17 7.71
C ALA A 151 20.26 9.02 7.84
N LEU A 152 20.91 8.26 6.95
CA LEU A 152 22.37 8.14 6.93
C LEU A 152 23.04 9.46 6.57
N ALA A 153 22.53 10.20 5.58
CA ALA A 153 23.09 11.48 5.18
C ALA A 153 22.94 12.57 6.26
N THR A 154 21.84 12.58 7.01
CA THR A 154 21.58 13.58 8.05
C THR A 154 22.10 13.17 9.43
N GLY A 155 22.13 11.87 9.72
CA GLY A 155 22.50 11.33 11.03
C GLY A 155 24.01 11.07 11.21
N THR A 156 24.83 11.30 10.17
CA THR A 156 26.27 11.07 10.23
C THR A 156 27.05 12.27 9.68
N ALA A 157 28.26 12.50 10.21
CA ALA A 157 29.06 13.67 9.84
C ALA A 157 29.64 13.61 8.41
N HIS A 158 29.80 12.41 7.83
CA HIS A 158 30.58 12.23 6.61
C HIS A 158 29.94 11.31 5.54
N LEU A 159 28.75 10.75 5.81
CA LEU A 159 28.09 9.94 4.80
C LEU A 159 27.32 10.82 3.81
N PRO A 160 27.54 10.66 2.51
CA PRO A 160 26.84 11.44 1.50
C PRO A 160 25.39 10.95 1.34
N LEU A 161 24.56 11.79 0.71
CA LEU A 161 23.29 11.31 0.13
C LEU A 161 23.65 10.38 -1.04
N ALA A 162 23.75 9.08 -0.77
CA ALA A 162 24.35 8.12 -1.67
C ALA A 162 23.44 7.82 -2.89
N ASP A 163 24.05 7.78 -4.05
CA ASP A 163 23.50 7.28 -5.31
C ASP A 163 24.44 6.21 -5.87
N GLY A 164 24.67 5.17 -5.08
CA GLY A 164 25.56 4.06 -5.41
C GLY A 164 24.86 2.95 -6.17
N ARG A 165 25.64 2.13 -6.85
CA ARG A 165 25.17 0.93 -7.53
C ARG A 165 24.84 -0.17 -6.52
N LEU A 166 23.89 -1.03 -6.89
CA LEU A 166 23.56 -2.23 -6.14
C LEU A 166 24.55 -3.34 -6.55
N VAL A 167 25.41 -3.74 -5.63
CA VAL A 167 26.44 -4.76 -5.87
C VAL A 167 26.54 -5.71 -4.68
N SER A 168 26.88 -6.96 -4.95
CA SER A 168 26.98 -8.01 -3.91
C SER A 168 28.14 -7.76 -2.92
N MET A 169 29.24 -7.16 -3.38
CA MET A 169 30.41 -6.84 -2.56
C MET A 169 30.84 -5.39 -2.79
N PRO A 170 30.20 -4.42 -2.12
CA PRO A 170 30.54 -3.00 -2.30
C PRO A 170 31.93 -2.67 -1.77
N ARG A 171 32.71 -1.88 -2.54
CA ARG A 171 34.07 -1.49 -2.20
C ARG A 171 34.28 0.03 -2.13
N ASN A 172 33.16 0.77 -2.05
CA ASN A 172 33.15 2.21 -1.81
C ASN A 172 31.89 2.58 -1.00
N THR A 173 31.88 3.76 -0.39
CA THR A 173 30.83 4.20 0.53
C THR A 173 29.46 4.31 -0.15
N HIS A 174 29.38 4.84 -1.38
CA HIS A 174 28.10 5.00 -2.10
C HIS A 174 27.44 3.64 -2.38
N ASP A 175 28.21 2.69 -2.94
CA ASP A 175 27.71 1.35 -3.22
C ASP A 175 27.38 0.60 -1.91
N ALA A 176 28.16 0.79 -0.83
CA ALA A 176 27.92 0.19 0.47
C ALA A 176 26.60 0.67 1.10
N ILE A 177 26.30 1.96 1.04
CA ILE A 177 25.04 2.54 1.52
C ILE A 177 23.86 1.99 0.70
N SER A 178 23.93 2.07 -0.62
CA SER A 178 22.85 1.65 -1.50
C SER A 178 22.55 0.14 -1.38
N SER A 179 23.60 -0.68 -1.38
CA SER A 179 23.45 -2.14 -1.22
C SER A 179 23.00 -2.52 0.18
N GLY A 180 23.48 -1.84 1.23
CA GLY A 180 23.10 -2.08 2.61
C GLY A 180 21.60 -1.78 2.86
N ILE A 181 21.08 -0.69 2.30
CA ILE A 181 19.67 -0.33 2.35
C ILE A 181 18.82 -1.40 1.66
N LEU A 182 19.22 -1.84 0.47
CA LEU A 182 18.52 -2.92 -0.23
C LEU A 182 18.49 -4.21 0.60
N HIS A 183 19.64 -4.66 1.09
CA HIS A 183 19.73 -5.88 1.90
C HIS A 183 18.91 -5.80 3.19
N ALA A 184 18.81 -4.63 3.83
CA ALA A 184 17.96 -4.44 5.00
C ALA A 184 16.47 -4.66 4.67
N GLN A 185 16.02 -4.15 3.52
CA GLN A 185 14.63 -4.35 3.05
C GLN A 185 14.36 -5.82 2.68
N LEU A 186 15.24 -6.41 1.86
CA LEU A 186 15.09 -7.80 1.42
C LEU A 186 15.11 -8.76 2.61
N GLY A 187 16.08 -8.60 3.51
CA GLY A 187 16.19 -9.45 4.69
C GLY A 187 14.98 -9.38 5.62
N ALA A 188 14.37 -8.21 5.79
CA ALA A 188 13.14 -8.06 6.56
C ALA A 188 11.96 -8.77 5.87
N ILE A 189 11.79 -8.59 4.56
CA ILE A 189 10.72 -9.21 3.78
C ILE A 189 10.85 -10.74 3.81
N GLU A 190 12.04 -11.25 3.50
CA GLU A 190 12.29 -12.70 3.45
C GLU A 190 12.16 -13.36 4.83
N ARG A 191 12.62 -12.69 5.89
CA ARG A 191 12.43 -13.17 7.25
C ARG A 191 10.95 -13.24 7.63
N MET A 192 10.17 -12.20 7.33
CA MET A 192 8.73 -12.20 7.60
C MET A 192 7.99 -13.23 6.75
N TYR A 193 8.41 -13.43 5.50
CA TYR A 193 7.87 -14.50 4.67
C TYR A 193 8.11 -15.89 5.26
N ALA A 194 9.28 -16.12 5.83
CA ALA A 194 9.60 -17.37 6.48
C ALA A 194 8.73 -17.64 7.73
N THR A 195 8.31 -16.60 8.46
CA THR A 195 7.46 -16.72 9.65
C THR A 195 5.98 -16.88 9.34
N LEU A 196 5.54 -16.58 8.11
CA LEU A 196 4.13 -16.71 7.70
C LEU A 196 3.68 -18.17 7.80
N PRO A 197 2.67 -18.50 8.64
CA PRO A 197 2.18 -19.86 8.77
C PRO A 197 1.62 -20.38 7.43
N CYS A 198 2.02 -21.58 7.06
CA CYS A 198 1.51 -22.25 5.87
C CYS A 198 1.42 -23.77 6.13
N PRO A 199 0.32 -24.25 6.72
CA PRO A 199 0.17 -25.68 7.06
C PRO A 199 0.25 -26.60 5.84
N SER A 200 -0.14 -26.12 4.67
CA SER A 200 -0.20 -26.90 3.42
C SER A 200 1.13 -26.93 2.63
N GLY A 201 2.24 -26.43 3.18
CA GLY A 201 3.54 -26.42 2.51
C GLY A 201 3.80 -25.14 1.70
N ASN A 202 3.98 -25.22 0.37
CA ASN A 202 4.48 -24.11 -0.44
C ASN A 202 3.40 -23.12 -0.97
N ASP A 203 2.19 -23.13 -0.42
CA ASP A 203 1.07 -22.33 -0.94
C ASP A 203 0.94 -20.96 -0.26
N LYS A 204 2.03 -20.22 -0.20
CA LYS A 204 2.03 -18.82 0.26
C LYS A 204 2.60 -17.88 -0.78
N THR A 205 2.05 -16.68 -0.83
CA THR A 205 2.39 -15.67 -1.84
C THR A 205 2.95 -14.42 -1.17
N CYS A 206 3.93 -13.76 -1.79
CA CYS A 206 4.32 -12.40 -1.44
C CYS A 206 3.71 -11.43 -2.46
N LEU A 207 2.83 -10.54 -2.00
CA LEU A 207 2.31 -9.44 -2.81
C LEU A 207 3.08 -8.18 -2.45
N ILE A 208 3.66 -7.53 -3.44
CA ILE A 208 4.44 -6.31 -3.22
C ILE A 208 3.89 -5.15 -4.07
N SER A 209 3.71 -3.99 -3.44
CA SER A 209 3.19 -2.77 -4.05
C SER A 209 3.97 -1.55 -3.57
N GLY A 210 3.84 -0.43 -4.28
CA GLY A 210 4.50 0.83 -3.91
C GLY A 210 5.60 1.24 -4.88
N GLY A 211 6.15 2.44 -4.68
CA GLY A 211 7.10 3.04 -5.64
C GLY A 211 8.45 2.32 -5.75
N TYR A 212 8.83 1.50 -4.76
CA TYR A 212 10.05 0.69 -4.78
C TYR A 212 9.79 -0.80 -5.04
N ALA A 213 8.55 -1.17 -5.35
CA ALA A 213 8.14 -2.56 -5.49
C ALA A 213 8.91 -3.32 -6.59
N ASP A 214 9.11 -2.70 -7.76
CA ASP A 214 9.84 -3.32 -8.89
C ASP A 214 11.27 -3.69 -8.50
N GLY A 215 12.01 -2.74 -7.91
CA GLY A 215 13.40 -2.97 -7.55
C GLY A 215 13.56 -4.01 -6.42
N LEU A 216 12.66 -4.03 -5.45
CA LEU A 216 12.66 -5.02 -4.37
C LEU A 216 12.20 -6.37 -4.90
N GLY A 217 11.09 -6.43 -5.64
CA GLY A 217 10.52 -7.68 -6.14
C GLY A 217 11.48 -8.46 -7.03
N GLY A 218 12.24 -7.76 -7.90
CA GLY A 218 13.26 -8.38 -8.74
C GLY A 218 14.51 -8.89 -8.00
N ALA A 219 14.74 -8.44 -6.76
CA ALA A 219 15.90 -8.82 -5.95
C ALA A 219 15.58 -9.86 -4.84
N LEU A 220 14.29 -10.12 -4.56
CA LEU A 220 13.86 -11.14 -3.59
C LEU A 220 14.17 -12.54 -4.10
N VAL A 221 14.60 -13.43 -3.19
CA VAL A 221 14.78 -14.87 -3.49
C VAL A 221 13.49 -15.69 -3.31
N ILE A 222 12.44 -15.07 -2.76
CA ILE A 222 11.11 -15.67 -2.61
C ILE A 222 10.22 -15.29 -3.81
N PRO A 223 9.21 -16.13 -4.15
CA PRO A 223 8.26 -15.76 -5.19
C PRO A 223 7.47 -14.51 -4.78
N ALA A 224 7.59 -13.45 -5.54
CA ALA A 224 6.86 -12.20 -5.32
C ALA A 224 6.05 -11.81 -6.56
N ARG A 225 4.81 -11.37 -6.32
CA ARG A 225 3.92 -10.82 -7.35
C ARG A 225 3.79 -9.31 -7.14
N LEU A 226 4.18 -8.55 -8.14
CA LEU A 226 3.96 -7.11 -8.18
C LEU A 226 2.46 -6.82 -8.35
N VAL A 227 1.94 -5.93 -7.53
CA VAL A 227 0.55 -5.49 -7.58
C VAL A 227 0.50 -3.97 -7.55
N GLU A 228 -0.11 -3.39 -8.55
CA GLU A 228 -0.29 -1.96 -8.59
C GLU A 228 -1.39 -1.53 -7.61
N ASN A 229 -1.05 -0.57 -6.72
CA ASN A 229 -2.00 0.12 -5.84
C ASN A 229 -2.92 -0.80 -4.99
N LEU A 230 -2.33 -1.71 -4.20
CA LEU A 230 -3.08 -2.58 -3.28
C LEU A 230 -4.14 -1.85 -2.43
N PRO A 231 -3.88 -0.66 -1.83
CA PRO A 231 -4.91 0.06 -1.08
C PRO A 231 -6.13 0.45 -1.92
N LEU A 232 -5.95 0.85 -3.18
CA LEU A 232 -7.07 1.16 -4.07
C LEU A 232 -7.92 -0.08 -4.40
N LEU A 233 -7.29 -1.25 -4.53
CA LEU A 233 -8.01 -2.53 -4.69
C LEU A 233 -8.82 -2.88 -3.44
N GLY A 234 -8.29 -2.60 -2.25
CA GLY A 234 -9.03 -2.75 -1.00
C GLY A 234 -10.22 -1.82 -0.89
N LEU A 235 -10.06 -0.55 -1.23
CA LEU A 235 -11.16 0.42 -1.30
C LEU A 235 -12.21 -0.01 -2.32
N LYS A 236 -11.78 -0.50 -3.50
CA LYS A 236 -12.68 -1.10 -4.49
C LYS A 236 -13.49 -2.25 -3.91
N ALA A 237 -12.82 -3.18 -3.21
CA ALA A 237 -13.49 -4.35 -2.61
C ALA A 237 -14.47 -3.97 -1.48
N LEU A 238 -14.25 -2.85 -0.78
CA LEU A 238 -15.18 -2.29 0.20
C LEU A 238 -16.35 -1.54 -0.46
N GLY A 239 -16.14 -0.96 -1.62
CA GLY A 239 -17.12 -0.12 -2.30
C GLY A 239 -18.05 -0.83 -3.26
N LEU A 240 -17.64 -1.97 -3.79
CA LEU A 240 -18.41 -2.75 -4.75
C LEU A 240 -18.86 -4.08 -4.13
N PRO A 241 -20.01 -4.64 -4.56
CA PRO A 241 -20.39 -6.00 -4.20
C PRO A 241 -19.26 -6.98 -4.52
N ALA A 242 -19.11 -8.01 -3.70
CA ALA A 242 -18.16 -9.09 -3.98
C ALA A 242 -18.46 -9.69 -5.37
N ASP A 243 -17.41 -9.85 -6.19
CA ASP A 243 -17.54 -10.49 -7.48
C ASP A 243 -17.95 -11.97 -7.25
N PRO A 244 -19.14 -12.40 -7.72
CA PRO A 244 -19.59 -13.77 -7.53
C PRO A 244 -18.70 -14.81 -8.23
N GLY A 245 -17.77 -14.38 -9.11
CA GLY A 245 -16.84 -15.25 -9.84
C GLY A 245 -15.59 -15.68 -9.04
N ILE A 246 -15.36 -15.18 -7.82
CA ILE A 246 -14.21 -15.56 -6.97
C ILE A 246 -14.65 -16.52 -5.83
N ALA A 247 -15.88 -17.03 -5.87
CA ALA A 247 -16.31 -18.11 -5.00
C ALA A 247 -15.77 -19.43 -5.58
N HIS A 248 -14.82 -20.02 -4.85
CA HIS A 248 -14.22 -21.36 -4.87
C HIS A 248 -12.75 -21.43 -5.25
#